data_1e127ddd46db3e11b142dbed4d99faed
#
_entry.id   1e127ddd46db3e11b142dbed4d99faed
#
_cell.length_a   1.000
_cell.length_b   1.000
_cell.length_c   1.000
_cell.angle_alpha   90.00
_cell.angle_beta   90.00
_cell.angle_gamma   90.00
#
_symmetry.space_group_name_H-M   'P 1'
#
loop_
_entity.id
_entity.type
_entity.pdbx_description
1 polymer ?
#
loop_
_entity_poly.entity_id
_entity_poly.type
_entity_poly.pdbx_seq_one_letter_code
_entity_poly.pdbx_strand_id
1 'polypeptide(L)'
;HPLRVGVLSGLAVLLLAGVGAGAYHIKRPSAEGRLLMWKIDTQIMLRHPLCGAGIGNFAGAFGEEQARYFEERPKAETQVAGCPEAGFNEFLQTGAETGAGGLVLLLLITGSAIVSQLRRGAPFGYGLLAAAVFACFSYPWGVLPLRLLFVVLLAGTCSKRVVPIPGRGHVVVLLALAGCLVCWTGLCSRYARR
;
A
#
# COMPACT_ATOMS: atom_id res chain seq x y z
N HIS A 1 1.46 2.82 -36.77
CA HIS A 1 0.98 3.82 -35.80
C HIS A 1 1.82 3.96 -34.49
N PRO A 2 3.10 3.56 -34.44
CA PRO A 2 3.91 3.65 -33.19
C PRO A 2 4.12 5.11 -32.73
N LEU A 3 4.23 6.05 -33.64
CA LEU A 3 4.41 7.47 -33.33
C LEU A 3 3.23 8.04 -32.52
N ARG A 4 1.99 7.69 -32.85
CA ARG A 4 0.79 8.15 -32.11
C ARG A 4 0.74 7.59 -30.71
N VAL A 5 1.12 6.33 -30.54
CA VAL A 5 1.20 5.69 -29.20
C VAL A 5 2.29 6.37 -28.37
N GLY A 6 3.45 6.64 -28.95
CA GLY A 6 4.53 7.35 -28.27
C GLY A 6 4.15 8.76 -27.83
N VAL A 7 3.50 9.53 -28.70
CA VAL A 7 3.03 10.89 -28.38
C VAL A 7 1.96 10.87 -27.28
N LEU A 8 0.97 9.97 -27.38
CA LEU A 8 -0.08 9.83 -26.35
C LEU A 8 0.49 9.40 -25.01
N SER A 9 1.46 8.47 -24.99
CA SER A 9 2.13 8.05 -23.76
C SER A 9 2.94 9.20 -23.15
N GLY A 10 3.66 9.98 -23.97
CA GLY A 10 4.40 11.16 -23.51
C GLY A 10 3.48 12.23 -22.92
N LEU A 11 2.36 12.53 -23.56
CA LEU A 11 1.34 13.45 -23.06
C LEU A 11 0.72 12.97 -21.75
N ALA A 12 0.43 11.67 -21.63
CA ALA A 12 -0.09 11.08 -20.40
C ALA A 12 0.90 11.20 -19.25
N VAL A 13 2.19 10.94 -19.48
CA VAL A 13 3.25 11.13 -18.50
C VAL A 13 3.38 12.58 -18.07
N LEU A 14 3.35 13.53 -19.00
CA LEU A 14 3.41 14.95 -18.68
C LEU A 14 2.19 15.42 -17.89
N LEU A 15 0.99 14.97 -18.25
CA LEU A 15 -0.23 15.25 -17.50
C LEU A 15 -0.17 14.69 -16.08
N LEU A 16 0.26 13.44 -15.92
CA LEU A 16 0.42 12.81 -14.60
C LEU A 16 1.48 13.54 -13.76
N ALA A 17 2.59 13.94 -14.35
CA ALA A 17 3.61 14.73 -13.69
C ALA A 17 3.09 16.11 -13.27
N GLY A 18 2.35 16.80 -14.13
CA GLY A 18 1.74 18.10 -13.84
C GLY A 18 0.68 18.02 -12.72
N VAL A 19 -0.20 17.02 -12.78
CA VAL A 19 -1.20 16.75 -11.73
C VAL A 19 -0.50 16.39 -10.41
N GLY A 20 0.55 15.56 -10.46
CA GLY A 20 1.34 15.18 -9.30
C GLY A 20 2.04 16.37 -8.65
N ALA A 21 2.65 17.23 -9.44
CA ALA A 21 3.29 18.46 -8.95
C ALA A 21 2.26 19.44 -8.35
N GLY A 22 1.12 19.64 -9.02
CA GLY A 22 0.03 20.47 -8.50
C GLY A 22 -0.54 19.93 -7.19
N ALA A 23 -0.80 18.64 -7.11
CA ALA A 23 -1.27 17.98 -5.89
C ALA A 23 -0.25 18.08 -4.74
N TYR A 24 1.04 18.00 -5.04
CA TYR A 24 2.12 18.20 -4.07
C TYR A 24 2.09 19.61 -3.48
N HIS A 25 1.97 20.64 -4.31
CA HIS A 25 1.91 22.02 -3.83
C HIS A 25 0.68 22.31 -2.96
N ILE A 26 -0.48 21.73 -3.30
CA ILE A 26 -1.73 21.90 -2.54
C ILE A 26 -1.69 21.14 -1.21
N LYS A 27 -1.06 19.96 -1.16
CA LYS A 27 -1.02 19.07 0.02
C LYS A 27 0.39 18.89 0.59
N ARG A 28 1.24 19.89 0.44
CA ARG A 28 2.64 19.86 0.87
C ARG A 28 2.84 19.34 2.30
N PRO A 29 2.11 19.81 3.34
CA PRO A 29 2.28 19.30 4.70
C PRO A 29 1.98 17.80 4.82
N SER A 30 0.99 17.30 4.09
CA SER A 30 0.66 15.87 4.07
C SER A 30 1.73 15.03 3.36
N ALA A 31 2.37 15.54 2.32
CA ALA A 31 3.47 14.87 1.64
C ALA A 31 4.74 14.85 2.50
N GLU A 32 5.08 15.97 3.13
CA GLU A 32 6.21 16.08 4.05
C GLU A 32 6.05 15.16 5.27
N GLY A 33 4.81 15.07 5.83
CA GLY A 33 4.50 14.14 6.91
C GLY A 33 4.71 12.68 6.52
N ARG A 34 4.33 12.27 5.30
CA ARG A 34 4.61 10.91 4.80
C ARG A 34 6.09 10.65 4.61
N LEU A 35 6.84 11.62 4.09
CA LEU A 35 8.29 11.47 3.93
C LEU A 35 8.98 11.33 5.29
N LEU A 36 8.54 12.08 6.31
CA LEU A 36 9.04 11.93 7.67
C LEU A 36 8.72 10.53 8.21
N MET A 37 7.49 10.04 8.04
CA MET A 37 7.12 8.68 8.44
C MET A 37 8.01 7.63 7.77
N TRP A 38 8.21 7.70 6.46
CA TRP A 38 9.06 6.76 5.74
C TRP A 38 10.52 6.80 6.18
N LYS A 39 11.04 7.97 6.57
CA LYS A 39 12.38 8.09 7.17
C LYS A 39 12.44 7.33 8.50
N ILE A 40 11.46 7.52 9.37
CA ILE A 40 11.39 6.86 10.68
C ILE A 40 11.21 5.35 10.52
N ASP A 41 10.30 4.90 9.64
CA ASP A 41 10.11 3.48 9.32
C ASP A 41 11.42 2.81 8.85
N THR A 42 12.18 3.51 8.00
CA THR A 42 13.48 3.03 7.53
C THR A 42 14.48 2.92 8.69
N GLN A 43 14.47 3.86 9.63
CA GLN A 43 15.35 3.80 10.81
C GLN A 43 14.98 2.64 11.73
N ILE A 44 13.69 2.37 11.96
CA ILE A 44 13.23 1.20 12.72
C ILE A 44 13.77 -0.09 12.06
N MET A 45 13.60 -0.22 10.74
CA MET A 45 14.10 -1.39 10.00
C MET A 45 15.63 -1.53 10.10
N LEU A 46 16.38 -0.43 10.04
CA LEU A 46 17.84 -0.45 10.18
C LEU A 46 18.32 -0.81 11.59
N ARG A 47 17.55 -0.46 12.63
CA ARG A 47 17.86 -0.86 14.02
C ARG A 47 17.52 -2.32 14.31
N HIS A 48 16.50 -2.85 13.65
CA HIS A 48 16.02 -4.23 13.83
C HIS A 48 16.02 -4.99 12.49
N PRO A 49 17.18 -5.18 11.84
CA PRO A 49 17.24 -5.59 10.43
C PRO A 49 16.73 -7.02 10.18
N LEU A 50 16.84 -7.92 11.14
CA LEU A 50 16.48 -9.33 10.94
C LEU A 50 15.02 -9.63 11.24
N CYS A 51 14.54 -9.22 12.42
CA CYS A 51 13.22 -9.59 12.93
C CYS A 51 12.25 -8.42 13.04
N GLY A 52 12.70 -7.19 12.73
CA GLY A 52 11.90 -5.98 12.92
C GLY A 52 11.61 -5.67 14.40
N ALA A 53 10.76 -4.70 14.63
CA ALA A 53 10.33 -4.29 15.97
C ALA A 53 9.21 -5.18 16.56
N GLY A 54 8.76 -6.18 15.80
CA GLY A 54 7.67 -7.09 16.17
C GLY A 54 6.37 -6.81 15.41
N ILE A 55 5.69 -7.88 15.02
CA ILE A 55 4.43 -7.81 14.26
C ILE A 55 3.36 -7.13 15.11
N GLY A 56 2.69 -6.12 14.55
CA GLY A 56 1.64 -5.35 15.22
C GLY A 56 2.16 -4.31 16.24
N ASN A 57 3.47 -4.14 16.37
CA ASN A 57 4.08 -3.15 17.26
C ASN A 57 4.49 -1.86 16.55
N PHE A 58 3.94 -1.60 15.36
CA PHE A 58 4.33 -0.45 14.55
C PHE A 58 4.21 0.87 15.32
N ALA A 59 3.05 1.15 15.91
CA ALA A 59 2.79 2.42 16.58
C ALA A 59 3.74 2.67 17.78
N GLY A 60 4.05 1.62 18.56
CA GLY A 60 4.99 1.71 19.67
C GLY A 60 6.41 2.00 19.20
N ALA A 61 6.91 1.19 18.26
CA ALA A 61 8.25 1.35 17.70
C ALA A 61 8.41 2.69 16.96
N PHE A 62 7.36 3.13 16.26
CA PHE A 62 7.35 4.42 15.58
C PHE A 62 7.46 5.58 16.57
N GLY A 63 6.68 5.56 17.67
CA GLY A 63 6.72 6.59 18.69
C GLY A 63 8.10 6.72 19.34
N GLU A 64 8.72 5.58 19.70
CA GLU A 64 10.07 5.56 20.26
C GLU A 64 11.13 6.11 19.29
N GLU A 65 11.08 5.68 18.03
CA GLU A 65 12.05 6.14 17.03
C GLU A 65 11.82 7.59 16.63
N GLN A 66 10.58 8.05 16.58
CA GLN A 66 10.23 9.44 16.35
C GLN A 66 10.77 10.35 17.48
N ALA A 67 10.64 9.94 18.73
CA ALA A 67 11.20 10.67 19.87
C ALA A 67 12.70 10.83 19.73
N ARG A 68 13.44 9.74 19.43
CA ARG A 68 14.90 9.80 19.19
C ARG A 68 15.24 10.69 17.99
N TYR A 69 14.48 10.59 16.92
CA TYR A 69 14.71 11.41 15.71
C TYR A 69 14.68 12.90 16.04
N PHE A 70 13.73 13.35 16.88
CA PHE A 70 13.63 14.76 17.28
C PHE A 70 14.60 15.16 18.37
N GLU A 71 15.03 14.26 19.25
CA GLU A 71 16.12 14.51 20.20
C GLU A 71 17.43 14.82 19.46
N GLU A 72 17.74 14.03 18.43
CA GLU A 72 18.92 14.24 17.59
C GLU A 72 18.81 15.48 16.67
N ARG A 73 17.58 15.89 16.33
CA ARG A 73 17.27 16.95 15.36
C ARG A 73 16.18 17.88 15.87
N PRO A 74 16.45 18.69 16.89
CA PRO A 74 15.43 19.54 17.54
C PRO A 74 14.80 20.60 16.62
N LYS A 75 15.42 20.91 15.48
CA LYS A 75 14.89 21.86 14.47
C LYS A 75 14.21 21.18 13.27
N ALA A 76 14.10 19.85 13.30
CA ALA A 76 13.45 19.13 12.21
C ALA A 76 11.91 19.28 12.26
N GLU A 77 11.30 18.88 11.20
CA GLU A 77 9.90 18.91 10.76
C GLU A 77 8.83 18.53 11.82
N THR A 78 8.94 19.07 13.05
CA THR A 78 8.03 18.79 14.17
C THR A 78 6.58 19.19 13.87
N GLN A 79 6.39 20.17 12.98
CA GLN A 79 5.05 20.66 12.60
C GLN A 79 4.23 19.63 11.81
N VAL A 80 4.89 18.66 11.18
CA VAL A 80 4.24 17.60 10.40
C VAL A 80 4.28 16.24 11.11
N ALA A 81 4.83 16.21 12.33
CA ALA A 81 4.89 15.03 13.18
C ALA A 81 3.48 14.68 13.68
N GLY A 82 3.15 13.40 13.64
CA GLY A 82 1.91 12.84 14.15
C GLY A 82 2.19 11.54 14.89
N CYS A 83 1.16 10.93 15.46
CA CYS A 83 1.22 9.57 16.02
C CYS A 83 0.46 8.61 15.09
N PRO A 84 1.07 8.17 13.98
CA PRO A 84 0.39 7.33 13.02
C PRO A 84 0.23 5.90 13.56
N GLU A 85 -0.94 5.32 13.32
CA GLU A 85 -1.20 3.88 13.56
C GLU A 85 -0.71 3.02 12.39
N ALA A 86 -0.41 3.64 11.23
CA ALA A 86 0.07 2.96 10.02
C ALA A 86 1.08 3.81 9.27
N GLY A 87 2.08 3.17 8.64
CA GLY A 87 3.21 3.82 7.98
C GLY A 87 2.91 4.45 6.61
N PHE A 88 1.68 4.35 6.09
CA PHE A 88 1.29 4.79 4.74
C PHE A 88 2.19 4.25 3.62
N ASN A 89 2.89 3.17 3.89
CA ASN A 89 3.63 2.34 2.95
C ASN A 89 3.74 0.94 3.56
N GLU A 90 2.98 -0.01 3.04
CA GLU A 90 2.90 -1.38 3.58
C GLU A 90 4.23 -2.13 3.52
N PHE A 91 5.06 -1.83 2.54
CA PHE A 91 6.37 -2.48 2.42
C PHE A 91 7.33 -1.98 3.51
N LEU A 92 7.37 -0.67 3.75
CA LEU A 92 8.18 -0.11 4.81
C LEU A 92 7.68 -0.53 6.18
N GLN A 93 6.36 -0.51 6.40
CA GLN A 93 5.75 -0.97 7.65
C GLN A 93 6.06 -2.45 7.89
N THR A 94 5.91 -3.32 6.86
CA THR A 94 6.28 -4.73 6.97
C THR A 94 7.77 -4.87 7.31
N GLY A 95 8.64 -4.09 6.67
CA GLY A 95 10.07 -4.09 6.98
C GLY A 95 10.37 -3.63 8.41
N ALA A 96 9.67 -2.61 8.90
CA ALA A 96 9.80 -2.15 10.28
C ALA A 96 9.33 -3.19 11.31
N GLU A 97 8.22 -3.88 11.03
CA GLU A 97 7.64 -4.87 11.93
C GLU A 97 8.33 -6.25 11.89
N THR A 98 8.78 -6.69 10.71
CA THR A 98 9.28 -8.06 10.48
C THR A 98 10.75 -8.13 10.03
N GLY A 99 11.38 -6.99 9.87
CA GLY A 99 12.74 -6.87 9.36
C GLY A 99 12.86 -7.19 7.86
N ALA A 100 14.10 -7.28 7.41
CA ALA A 100 14.42 -7.57 6.01
C ALA A 100 13.89 -8.93 5.55
N GLY A 101 13.84 -9.92 6.45
CA GLY A 101 13.34 -11.27 6.11
C GLY A 101 11.88 -11.26 5.67
N GLY A 102 11.00 -10.62 6.45
CA GLY A 102 9.59 -10.52 6.10
C GLY A 102 9.33 -9.64 4.88
N LEU A 103 10.07 -8.53 4.74
CA LEU A 103 10.01 -7.67 3.56
C LEU A 103 10.41 -8.42 2.28
N VAL A 104 11.54 -9.13 2.30
CA VAL A 104 12.01 -9.92 1.16
C VAL A 104 11.01 -11.00 0.80
N LEU A 105 10.48 -11.72 1.77
CA LEU A 105 9.46 -12.74 1.55
C LEU A 105 8.20 -12.15 0.91
N LEU A 106 7.71 -11.02 1.41
CA LEU A 106 6.57 -10.32 0.85
C LEU A 106 6.81 -9.91 -0.61
N LEU A 107 7.97 -9.30 -0.90
CA LEU A 107 8.35 -8.88 -2.25
C LEU A 107 8.48 -10.08 -3.19
N LEU A 108 9.04 -11.19 -2.74
CA LEU A 108 9.16 -12.42 -3.55
C LEU A 108 7.78 -13.02 -3.85
N ILE A 109 6.90 -13.12 -2.87
CA ILE A 109 5.54 -13.65 -3.05
C ILE A 109 4.75 -12.75 -4.02
N THR A 110 4.68 -11.46 -3.73
CA THR A 110 3.90 -10.51 -4.53
C THR A 110 4.50 -10.35 -5.93
N GLY A 111 5.81 -10.17 -6.03
CA GLY A 111 6.51 -9.98 -7.29
C GLY A 111 6.43 -11.21 -8.20
N SER A 112 6.65 -12.42 -7.67
CA SER A 112 6.53 -13.67 -8.45
C SER A 112 5.10 -13.90 -8.93
N ALA A 113 4.09 -13.59 -8.10
CA ALA A 113 2.70 -13.67 -8.46
C ALA A 113 2.36 -12.70 -9.62
N ILE A 114 2.76 -11.43 -9.51
CA ILE A 114 2.55 -10.41 -10.55
C ILE A 114 3.21 -10.87 -11.86
N VAL A 115 4.50 -11.20 -11.83
CA VAL A 115 5.26 -11.61 -13.04
C VAL A 115 4.64 -12.85 -13.69
N SER A 116 4.28 -13.86 -12.89
CA SER A 116 3.63 -15.08 -13.39
C SER A 116 2.32 -14.79 -14.10
N GLN A 117 1.48 -13.93 -13.54
CA GLN A 117 0.17 -13.58 -14.11
C GLN A 117 0.28 -12.69 -15.36
N LEU A 118 1.18 -11.71 -15.34
CA LEU A 118 1.40 -10.85 -16.49
C LEU A 118 1.94 -11.65 -17.69
N ARG A 119 2.86 -12.59 -17.45
CA ARG A 119 3.37 -13.49 -18.52
C ARG A 119 2.27 -14.39 -19.10
N ARG A 120 1.24 -14.70 -18.34
CA ARG A 120 0.09 -15.50 -18.80
C ARG A 120 -1.01 -14.66 -19.44
N GLY A 121 -0.89 -13.32 -19.45
CA GLY A 121 -1.93 -12.41 -19.89
C GLY A 121 -3.19 -12.43 -19.01
N ALA A 122 -3.06 -12.89 -17.77
CA ALA A 122 -4.20 -13.03 -16.88
C ALA A 122 -4.55 -11.71 -16.17
N PRO A 123 -5.84 -11.36 -16.05
CA PRO A 123 -6.28 -10.08 -15.49
C PRO A 123 -5.91 -9.88 -14.01
N PHE A 124 -5.76 -10.97 -13.24
CA PHE A 124 -5.33 -10.91 -11.83
C PHE A 124 -3.96 -10.26 -11.65
N GLY A 125 -3.05 -10.37 -12.63
CA GLY A 125 -1.74 -9.73 -12.58
C GLY A 125 -1.82 -8.21 -12.53
N TYR A 126 -2.72 -7.62 -13.30
CA TYR A 126 -2.95 -6.16 -13.29
C TYR A 126 -3.58 -5.72 -11.98
N GLY A 127 -4.52 -6.50 -11.42
CA GLY A 127 -5.10 -6.25 -10.10
C GLY A 127 -4.07 -6.27 -8.98
N LEU A 128 -3.18 -7.27 -8.97
CA LEU A 128 -2.08 -7.35 -8.02
C LEU A 128 -1.07 -6.21 -8.17
N LEU A 129 -0.74 -5.84 -9.40
CA LEU A 129 0.13 -4.70 -9.66
C LEU A 129 -0.48 -3.40 -9.14
N ALA A 130 -1.76 -3.17 -9.41
CA ALA A 130 -2.47 -2.00 -8.91
C ALA A 130 -2.52 -1.98 -7.37
N ALA A 131 -2.78 -3.14 -6.73
CA ALA A 131 -2.77 -3.27 -5.28
C ALA A 131 -1.38 -3.02 -4.69
N ALA A 132 -0.30 -3.51 -5.32
CA ALA A 132 1.07 -3.27 -4.90
C ALA A 132 1.46 -1.79 -5.02
N VAL A 133 1.10 -1.13 -6.12
CA VAL A 133 1.32 0.32 -6.29
C VAL A 133 0.55 1.11 -5.23
N PHE A 134 -0.70 0.74 -4.96
CA PHE A 134 -1.49 1.38 -3.90
C PHE A 134 -0.86 1.18 -2.52
N ALA A 135 -0.31 0.01 -2.23
CA ALA A 135 0.38 -0.32 -1.00
C ALA A 135 1.68 0.49 -0.77
N CYS A 136 2.31 1.01 -1.83
CA CYS A 136 3.45 1.92 -1.70
C CYS A 136 3.08 3.28 -1.11
N PHE A 137 1.81 3.70 -1.18
CA PHE A 137 1.37 5.05 -0.80
C PHE A 137 0.24 5.05 0.22
N SER A 138 -0.18 3.90 0.69
CA SER A 138 -1.32 3.72 1.59
C SER A 138 -1.11 2.49 2.48
N TYR A 139 -2.13 2.17 3.30
CA TYR A 139 -2.15 1.05 4.25
C TYR A 139 -3.33 0.09 3.95
N PRO A 140 -3.37 -0.53 2.76
CA PRO A 140 -4.50 -1.38 2.37
C PRO A 140 -4.66 -2.61 3.28
N TRP A 141 -3.60 -3.08 3.92
CA TRP A 141 -3.69 -4.26 4.81
C TRP A 141 -4.22 -3.91 6.20
N GLY A 142 -4.20 -2.64 6.59
CA GLY A 142 -4.94 -2.14 7.75
C GLY A 142 -6.46 -2.19 7.56
N VAL A 143 -6.93 -2.21 6.28
CA VAL A 143 -8.35 -2.20 5.91
C VAL A 143 -8.79 -3.60 5.50
N LEU A 144 -9.60 -4.27 6.34
CA LEU A 144 -9.99 -5.69 6.16
C LEU A 144 -10.51 -6.03 4.74
N PRO A 145 -11.43 -5.27 4.11
CA PRO A 145 -11.87 -5.57 2.74
C PRO A 145 -10.75 -5.56 1.71
N LEU A 146 -9.79 -4.64 1.81
CA LEU A 146 -8.67 -4.54 0.88
C LEU A 146 -7.65 -5.66 1.11
N ARG A 147 -7.43 -6.06 2.38
CA ARG A 147 -6.63 -7.23 2.72
C ARG A 147 -7.22 -8.50 2.14
N LEU A 148 -8.54 -8.70 2.28
CA LEU A 148 -9.22 -9.86 1.69
C LEU A 148 -9.15 -9.85 0.16
N LEU A 149 -9.34 -8.69 -0.46
CA LEU A 149 -9.18 -8.53 -1.91
C LEU A 149 -7.78 -8.95 -2.36
N PHE A 150 -6.74 -8.50 -1.66
CA PHE A 150 -5.36 -8.87 -1.96
C PHE A 150 -5.13 -10.38 -1.86
N VAL A 151 -5.66 -11.02 -0.81
CA VAL A 151 -5.59 -12.48 -0.64
C VAL A 151 -6.31 -13.21 -1.77
N VAL A 152 -7.49 -12.75 -2.19
CA VAL A 152 -8.24 -13.34 -3.31
C VAL A 152 -7.45 -13.18 -4.62
N LEU A 153 -6.86 -12.02 -4.87
CA LEU A 153 -6.02 -11.79 -6.04
C LEU A 153 -4.79 -12.73 -6.03
N LEU A 154 -4.14 -12.91 -4.89
CA LEU A 154 -3.05 -13.87 -4.73
C LEU A 154 -3.51 -15.31 -4.95
N ALA A 155 -4.61 -15.72 -4.33
CA ALA A 155 -5.16 -17.06 -4.51
C ALA A 155 -5.51 -17.37 -5.97
N GLY A 156 -6.00 -16.36 -6.71
CA GLY A 156 -6.25 -16.46 -8.15
C GLY A 156 -4.98 -16.78 -8.96
N THR A 157 -3.80 -16.48 -8.44
CA THR A 157 -2.53 -16.82 -9.11
C THR A 157 -2.16 -18.30 -9.01
N CYS A 158 -2.65 -18.98 -7.99
CA CYS A 158 -2.38 -20.41 -7.76
C CYS A 158 -3.21 -21.31 -8.69
N SER A 159 -4.27 -20.80 -9.29
CA SER A 159 -5.11 -21.57 -10.20
C SER A 159 -4.41 -21.80 -11.55
N LYS A 160 -4.12 -23.05 -11.86
CA LYS A 160 -3.61 -23.47 -13.18
C LYS A 160 -4.71 -23.48 -14.26
N ARG A 161 -5.98 -23.49 -13.87
CA ARG A 161 -7.13 -23.40 -14.76
C ARG A 161 -7.76 -22.02 -14.61
N VAL A 162 -7.85 -21.28 -15.70
CA VAL A 162 -8.79 -20.17 -15.79
C VAL A 162 -10.17 -20.81 -15.79
N VAL A 163 -10.81 -20.93 -14.65
CA VAL A 163 -12.21 -21.30 -14.58
C VAL A 163 -12.97 -20.11 -15.15
N PRO A 164 -13.64 -20.23 -16.30
CA PRO A 164 -14.46 -19.13 -16.78
C PRO A 164 -15.60 -18.95 -15.77
N ILE A 165 -15.53 -17.87 -15.00
CA ILE A 165 -16.64 -17.52 -14.11
C ILE A 165 -17.78 -17.11 -15.04
N PRO A 166 -18.92 -17.81 -15.02
CA PRO A 166 -20.06 -17.47 -15.86
C PRO A 166 -20.43 -15.99 -15.60
N GLY A 167 -20.77 -15.24 -16.65
CA GLY A 167 -20.91 -13.77 -16.60
C GLY A 167 -21.80 -13.23 -15.46
N ARG A 168 -22.73 -14.04 -14.95
CA ARG A 168 -23.50 -13.73 -13.72
C ARG A 168 -22.69 -13.87 -12.43
N GLY A 169 -21.65 -14.70 -12.40
CA GLY A 169 -20.80 -14.89 -11.21
C GLY A 169 -19.94 -13.66 -10.88
N HIS A 170 -19.49 -12.91 -11.90
CA HIS A 170 -18.76 -11.65 -11.68
C HIS A 170 -19.64 -10.60 -10.99
N VAL A 171 -20.92 -10.52 -11.38
CA VAL A 171 -21.88 -9.59 -10.78
C VAL A 171 -22.14 -9.96 -9.31
N VAL A 172 -22.28 -11.24 -8.99
CA VAL A 172 -22.50 -11.70 -7.60
C VAL A 172 -21.28 -11.38 -6.72
N VAL A 173 -20.05 -11.61 -7.21
CA VAL A 173 -18.83 -11.28 -6.46
C VAL A 173 -18.70 -9.77 -6.28
N LEU A 174 -18.96 -8.96 -7.30
CA LEU A 174 -18.94 -7.50 -7.20
C LEU A 174 -20.00 -6.97 -6.24
N LEU A 175 -21.22 -7.53 -6.27
CA LEU A 175 -22.28 -7.15 -5.35
C LEU A 175 -21.96 -7.54 -3.90
N ALA A 176 -21.36 -8.72 -3.68
CA ALA A 176 -20.91 -9.16 -2.37
C ALA A 176 -19.80 -8.23 -1.82
N LEU A 177 -18.79 -7.87 -2.65
CA LEU A 177 -17.76 -6.93 -2.28
C LEU A 177 -18.30 -5.53 -2.00
N ALA A 178 -19.22 -5.04 -2.83
CA ALA A 178 -19.91 -3.77 -2.61
C ALA A 178 -20.75 -3.80 -1.32
N GLY A 179 -21.47 -4.88 -1.05
CA GLY A 179 -22.22 -5.08 0.19
C GLY A 179 -21.32 -5.09 1.43
N CYS A 180 -20.17 -5.76 1.37
CA CYS A 180 -19.17 -5.73 2.44
C CYS A 180 -18.62 -4.32 2.68
N LEU A 181 -18.34 -3.56 1.63
CA LEU A 181 -17.88 -2.18 1.72
C LEU A 181 -18.92 -1.25 2.36
N VAL A 182 -20.19 -1.37 1.95
CA VAL A 182 -21.29 -0.59 2.54
C VAL A 182 -21.52 -0.96 4.01
N CYS A 183 -21.48 -2.23 4.35
CA CYS A 183 -21.61 -2.70 5.74
C CYS A 183 -20.44 -2.17 6.61
N TRP A 184 -19.22 -2.20 6.07
CA TRP A 184 -18.02 -1.69 6.75
C TRP A 184 -18.08 -0.18 6.97
N THR A 185 -18.44 0.60 5.95
CA THR A 185 -18.59 2.06 6.09
C THR A 185 -19.70 2.43 7.08
N GLY A 186 -20.80 1.65 7.11
CA GLY A 186 -21.86 1.80 8.09
C GLY A 186 -21.42 1.49 9.53
N LEU A 187 -20.61 0.46 9.73
CA LEU A 187 -20.00 0.11 11.02
C LEU A 187 -19.03 1.20 11.49
N CYS A 188 -18.11 1.62 10.64
CA CYS A 188 -17.15 2.67 10.95
C CYS A 188 -17.83 4.00 11.30
N SER A 189 -18.90 4.37 10.58
CA SER A 189 -19.66 5.60 10.87
C SER A 189 -20.42 5.55 12.21
N ARG A 190 -20.83 4.37 12.66
CA ARG A 190 -21.43 4.18 14.00
C ARG A 190 -20.39 4.22 15.11
N TYR A 191 -19.20 3.72 14.86
CA TYR A 191 -18.10 3.74 15.84
C TYR A 191 -17.52 5.14 16.03
N ALA A 192 -17.41 5.93 14.95
CA ALA A 192 -16.95 7.32 15.01
C ALA A 192 -17.92 8.31 15.67
N ARG A 193 -19.18 7.88 15.94
CA ARG A 193 -20.21 8.70 16.61
C ARG A 193 -20.38 8.37 18.11
N ARG A 194 -19.58 7.47 18.65
CA ARG A 194 -19.50 7.18 20.08
C ARG A 194 -18.22 7.76 20.67
#